data_bc574dffb6e737bc331fd3f6d1e8711f
#
_entry.id   bc574dffb6e737bc331fd3f6d1e8711f
#
_cell.length_a   1.000
_cell.length_b   1.000
_cell.length_c   1.000
_cell.angle_alpha   90.00
_cell.angle_beta   90.00
_cell.angle_gamma   90.00
#
_symmetry.space_group_name_H-M   'P 1'
#
loop_
_entity.id
_entity.type
_entity.pdbx_description
1 polymer ?
#
loop_
_entity_poly.entity_id
_entity_poly.type
_entity_poly.pdbx_seq_one_letter_code
_entity_poly.pdbx_strand_id
1 'polypeptide(L)'
;MTDYEMQKFQKSCGTRVLLDGKSCITNIPDKTFYDKCLIYSEIKNKRIKDSVTWNPMSDNWKERCKQNSFWFQDTLEAMKAMHPNMDNRLFDLRTKLLDFAGEAVCLPAYEEDLDNILKYGQFWIGNNVKFMKGEPCRCHANASNLWEQNKDKTAICTGYALSSDGMWRQHSWLLWRKPRSNQIVETTEPRIVYFGFAMPPDMCKKFADENF
;
A
#
# COMPACT_ATOMS: atom_id res chain seq x y z
N MET A 1 4.28 9.89 20.86
CA MET A 1 2.85 10.03 20.50
C MET A 1 2.05 8.99 21.25
N THR A 2 0.93 9.37 21.88
CA THR A 2 0.00 8.44 22.55
C THR A 2 -0.85 7.70 21.51
N ASP A 3 -1.47 6.57 21.91
CA ASP A 3 -2.40 5.82 21.05
C ASP A 3 -3.55 6.69 20.55
N TYR A 4 -4.09 7.55 21.39
CA TYR A 4 -5.17 8.47 21.01
C TYR A 4 -4.73 9.47 19.94
N GLU A 5 -3.55 10.05 20.12
CA GLU A 5 -2.97 10.98 19.13
C GLU A 5 -2.69 10.29 17.80
N MET A 6 -2.17 9.05 17.85
CA MET A 6 -1.95 8.25 16.64
C MET A 6 -3.26 7.95 15.90
N GLN A 7 -4.30 7.51 16.61
CA GLN A 7 -5.61 7.28 16.00
C GLN A 7 -6.21 8.54 15.38
N LYS A 8 -6.08 9.68 16.06
CA LYS A 8 -6.52 10.98 15.54
C LYS A 8 -5.73 11.38 14.29
N PHE A 9 -4.42 11.15 14.30
CA PHE A 9 -3.56 11.39 13.16
C PHE A 9 -3.98 10.51 11.97
N GLN A 10 -4.18 9.19 12.18
CA GLN A 10 -4.63 8.28 11.11
C GLN A 10 -5.98 8.71 10.51
N LYS A 11 -6.94 9.12 11.34
CA LYS A 11 -8.24 9.65 10.84
C LYS A 11 -8.07 10.88 9.95
N SER A 12 -7.08 11.72 10.22
CA SER A 12 -6.77 12.90 9.39
C SER A 12 -6.12 12.56 8.05
N CYS A 13 -5.65 11.33 7.89
CA CYS A 13 -4.94 10.84 6.70
C CYS A 13 -5.87 10.27 5.61
N GLY A 14 -7.19 10.46 5.73
CA GLY A 14 -8.16 10.07 4.69
C GLY A 14 -7.92 10.78 3.36
N THR A 15 -8.24 10.08 2.27
CA THR A 15 -8.18 10.62 0.91
C THR A 15 -9.57 10.84 0.34
N ARG A 16 -9.68 11.77 -0.62
CA ARG A 16 -10.94 12.03 -1.31
C ARG A 16 -11.13 11.02 -2.43
N VAL A 17 -12.29 10.38 -2.42
CA VAL A 17 -12.73 9.49 -3.48
C VAL A 17 -13.89 10.13 -4.23
N LEU A 18 -13.85 10.09 -5.55
CA LEU A 18 -14.93 10.57 -6.43
C LEU A 18 -15.66 9.35 -6.98
N LEU A 19 -16.91 9.20 -6.60
CA LEU A 19 -17.82 8.18 -7.12
C LEU A 19 -19.10 8.85 -7.62
N ASP A 20 -19.52 8.52 -8.83
CA ASP A 20 -20.77 8.99 -9.43
C ASP A 20 -20.92 10.53 -9.35
N GLY A 21 -19.83 11.26 -9.57
CA GLY A 21 -19.79 12.71 -9.48
C GLY A 21 -19.86 13.30 -8.06
N LYS A 22 -20.02 12.46 -7.05
CA LYS A 22 -20.00 12.87 -5.63
C LYS A 22 -18.64 12.58 -5.01
N SER A 23 -18.19 13.51 -4.18
CA SER A 23 -16.91 13.41 -3.48
C SER A 23 -17.15 13.05 -2.03
N CYS A 24 -16.50 11.99 -1.54
CA CYS A 24 -16.45 11.67 -0.12
C CYS A 24 -15.01 11.51 0.36
N ILE A 25 -14.77 11.80 1.62
CA ILE A 25 -13.52 11.46 2.29
C ILE A 25 -13.78 10.15 3.03
N THR A 26 -12.99 9.15 2.72
CA THR A 26 -13.14 7.85 3.35
C THR A 26 -11.78 7.25 3.68
N ASN A 27 -11.76 6.53 4.79
CA ASN A 27 -10.64 5.73 5.22
C ASN A 27 -11.00 4.24 5.26
N ILE A 28 -12.27 3.89 5.08
CA ILE A 28 -12.73 2.50 5.18
C ILE A 28 -13.86 2.32 4.16
N PRO A 29 -13.55 1.92 2.94
CA PRO A 29 -14.58 1.48 2.01
C PRO A 29 -15.14 0.13 2.47
N ASP A 30 -16.46 -0.04 2.41
CA ASP A 30 -17.05 -1.37 2.42
C ASP A 30 -16.77 -2.07 1.08
N LYS A 31 -17.09 -3.37 1.00
CA LYS A 31 -16.85 -4.15 -0.23
C LYS A 31 -17.59 -3.58 -1.44
N THR A 32 -18.81 -3.10 -1.25
CA THR A 32 -19.65 -2.52 -2.31
C THR A 32 -19.02 -1.22 -2.83
N PHE A 33 -18.46 -0.43 -1.92
CA PHE A 33 -17.73 0.78 -2.28
C PHE A 33 -16.42 0.46 -3.01
N TYR A 34 -15.72 -0.60 -2.57
CA TYR A 34 -14.52 -1.11 -3.24
C TYR A 34 -14.79 -1.51 -4.69
N ASP A 35 -15.84 -2.31 -4.93
CA ASP A 35 -16.18 -2.78 -6.28
C ASP A 35 -16.44 -1.62 -7.24
N LYS A 36 -17.10 -0.56 -6.77
CA LYS A 36 -17.28 0.67 -7.56
C LYS A 36 -15.96 1.41 -7.81
N CYS A 37 -15.09 1.48 -6.81
CA CYS A 37 -13.78 2.15 -6.92
C CYS A 37 -12.82 1.39 -7.82
N LEU A 38 -12.92 0.06 -7.89
CA LEU A 38 -12.08 -0.79 -8.72
C LEU A 38 -12.12 -0.38 -10.19
N ILE A 39 -13.32 -0.18 -10.75
CA ILE A 39 -13.50 0.24 -12.15
C ILE A 39 -12.79 1.56 -12.42
N TYR A 40 -12.92 2.54 -11.54
CA TYR A 40 -12.26 3.85 -11.70
C TYR A 40 -10.74 3.75 -11.56
N SER A 41 -10.27 2.91 -10.63
CA SER A 41 -8.84 2.66 -10.41
C SER A 41 -8.21 1.99 -11.62
N GLU A 42 -8.86 1.00 -12.20
CA GLU A 42 -8.39 0.31 -13.41
C GLU A 42 -8.26 1.25 -14.60
N ILE A 43 -9.28 2.07 -14.85
CA ILE A 43 -9.26 3.06 -15.94
C ILE A 43 -8.10 4.05 -15.75
N LYS A 44 -7.91 4.55 -14.54
CA LYS A 44 -6.86 5.49 -14.23
C LYS A 44 -5.47 4.86 -14.32
N ASN A 45 -5.31 3.67 -13.74
CA ASN A 45 -4.06 2.93 -13.78
C ASN A 45 -3.67 2.57 -15.21
N LYS A 46 -4.64 2.22 -16.07
CA LYS A 46 -4.39 2.03 -17.50
C LYS A 46 -3.83 3.30 -18.15
N ARG A 47 -4.44 4.46 -17.89
CA ARG A 47 -3.94 5.75 -18.42
C ARG A 47 -2.53 6.09 -17.95
N ILE A 48 -2.20 5.77 -16.69
CA ILE A 48 -0.85 5.98 -16.15
C ILE A 48 0.12 4.96 -16.78
N LYS A 49 -0.27 3.70 -16.90
CA LYS A 49 0.52 2.65 -17.58
C LYS A 49 0.84 3.04 -19.03
N ASP A 50 -0.14 3.53 -19.78
CA ASP A 50 0.03 3.95 -21.16
C ASP A 50 0.99 5.15 -21.30
N SER A 51 1.16 5.95 -20.24
CA SER A 51 2.04 7.12 -20.20
C SER A 51 3.46 6.83 -19.66
N VAL A 52 3.69 5.64 -19.11
CA VAL A 52 4.97 5.22 -18.50
C VAL A 52 5.46 3.97 -19.21
N THR A 53 6.75 3.90 -19.50
CA THR A 53 7.38 2.67 -20.03
C THR A 53 7.23 1.56 -18.98
N TRP A 54 6.22 0.70 -19.18
CA TRP A 54 5.88 -0.38 -18.26
C TRP A 54 6.97 -1.47 -18.29
N ASN A 55 7.37 -1.94 -17.11
CA ASN A 55 8.29 -3.06 -17.03
C ASN A 55 7.51 -4.38 -17.20
N PRO A 56 7.68 -5.12 -18.34
CA PRO A 56 6.95 -6.36 -18.60
C PRO A 56 7.23 -7.47 -17.58
N MET A 57 8.22 -7.33 -16.71
CA MET A 57 8.44 -8.29 -15.61
C MET A 57 7.26 -8.37 -14.62
N SER A 58 6.49 -7.30 -14.47
CA SER A 58 5.31 -7.31 -13.58
C SER A 58 4.14 -8.09 -14.17
N ASP A 59 3.97 -8.08 -15.50
CA ASP A 59 2.87 -8.77 -16.16
C ASP A 59 3.09 -10.30 -16.22
N ASN A 60 4.34 -10.75 -16.27
CA ASN A 60 4.71 -12.16 -16.21
C ASN A 60 4.82 -12.72 -14.77
N TRP A 61 4.74 -11.87 -13.74
CA TRP A 61 4.96 -12.32 -12.38
C TRP A 61 3.88 -13.29 -11.90
N LYS A 62 2.61 -12.98 -12.16
CA LYS A 62 1.47 -13.85 -11.80
C LYS A 62 1.56 -15.21 -12.49
N GLU A 63 1.96 -15.23 -13.76
CA GLU A 63 2.13 -16.47 -14.55
C GLU A 63 3.32 -17.29 -14.03
N ARG A 64 4.43 -16.63 -13.72
CA ARG A 64 5.59 -17.26 -13.08
C ARG A 64 5.26 -17.83 -11.71
N CYS A 65 4.44 -17.12 -10.96
CA CYS A 65 3.99 -17.57 -9.64
C CYS A 65 3.02 -18.75 -9.75
N LYS A 66 2.11 -18.76 -10.73
CA LYS A 66 1.24 -19.91 -11.00
C LYS A 66 2.01 -21.15 -11.46
N GLN A 67 3.06 -20.96 -12.25
CA GLN A 67 3.97 -22.05 -12.69
C GLN A 67 4.83 -22.58 -11.54
N ASN A 68 5.10 -21.76 -10.54
CA ASN A 68 5.75 -22.15 -9.31
C ASN A 68 4.71 -22.12 -8.17
N SER A 69 3.76 -23.10 -8.20
CA SER A 69 2.71 -23.24 -7.17
C SER A 69 3.24 -23.26 -5.75
N PHE A 70 4.49 -23.69 -5.58
CA PHE A 70 5.30 -23.61 -4.37
C PHE A 70 5.32 -22.20 -3.73
N TRP A 71 5.20 -21.10 -4.52
CA TRP A 71 5.24 -19.73 -4.00
C TRP A 71 3.92 -19.27 -3.36
N PHE A 72 2.77 -19.88 -3.62
CA PHE A 72 1.48 -19.33 -3.24
C PHE A 72 0.69 -20.05 -2.17
N GLN A 73 0.58 -21.36 -2.22
CA GLN A 73 -0.20 -22.10 -1.23
C GLN A 73 0.68 -22.82 -0.23
N ASP A 74 1.73 -23.44 -0.69
CA ASP A 74 2.69 -24.16 0.16
C ASP A 74 3.68 -23.20 0.83
N THR A 75 3.79 -21.96 0.33
CA THR A 75 4.74 -20.96 0.84
C THR A 75 4.49 -20.61 2.30
N LEU A 76 3.25 -20.58 2.76
CA LEU A 76 2.94 -20.29 4.16
C LEU A 76 3.36 -21.42 5.08
N GLU A 77 3.11 -22.66 4.69
CA GLU A 77 3.56 -23.84 5.45
C GLU A 77 5.07 -24.01 5.33
N ALA A 78 5.61 -23.81 4.14
CA ALA A 78 7.04 -23.82 3.91
C ALA A 78 7.75 -22.65 4.62
N MET A 79 7.19 -21.46 4.65
CA MET A 79 7.71 -20.34 5.42
C MET A 79 7.64 -20.59 6.91
N LYS A 80 6.56 -21.18 7.44
CA LYS A 80 6.48 -21.62 8.84
C LYS A 80 7.53 -22.67 9.15
N ALA A 81 7.76 -23.62 8.26
CA ALA A 81 8.77 -24.66 8.43
C ALA A 81 10.19 -24.10 8.39
N MET A 82 10.47 -23.15 7.49
CA MET A 82 11.77 -22.47 7.36
C MET A 82 12.00 -21.40 8.44
N HIS A 83 10.92 -20.77 8.91
CA HIS A 83 10.94 -19.72 9.91
C HIS A 83 10.00 -20.05 11.07
N PRO A 84 10.35 -21.01 11.94
CA PRO A 84 9.48 -21.47 13.04
C PRO A 84 9.15 -20.35 14.04
N ASN A 85 9.92 -19.28 14.06
CA ASN A 85 9.70 -18.09 14.89
C ASN A 85 8.93 -16.97 14.14
N MET A 86 8.37 -17.25 12.97
CA MET A 86 7.55 -16.29 12.23
C MET A 86 6.35 -15.85 13.06
N ASP A 87 6.11 -14.54 13.12
CA ASP A 87 4.99 -14.00 13.88
C ASP A 87 3.65 -14.44 13.25
N ASN A 88 2.85 -15.19 14.02
CA ASN A 88 1.57 -15.71 13.55
C ASN A 88 0.58 -14.59 13.16
N ARG A 89 0.75 -13.37 13.67
CA ARG A 89 -0.08 -12.21 13.31
C ARG A 89 0.09 -11.77 11.85
N LEU A 90 1.14 -12.22 11.16
CA LEU A 90 1.25 -12.07 9.70
C LEU A 90 0.13 -12.80 8.96
N PHE A 91 -0.41 -13.89 9.53
CA PHE A 91 -1.57 -14.58 8.95
C PHE A 91 -2.87 -13.82 9.18
N ASP A 92 -3.00 -13.11 10.30
CA ASP A 92 -4.14 -12.22 10.55
C ASP A 92 -4.13 -11.06 9.54
N LEU A 93 -2.95 -10.49 9.31
CA LEU A 93 -2.76 -9.47 8.27
C LEU A 93 -3.12 -10.01 6.88
N ARG A 94 -2.62 -11.20 6.52
CA ARG A 94 -2.95 -11.86 5.25
C ARG A 94 -4.45 -12.05 5.08
N THR A 95 -5.12 -12.59 6.10
CA THR A 95 -6.57 -12.81 6.10
C THR A 95 -7.31 -11.51 5.88
N LYS A 96 -6.96 -10.47 6.63
CA LYS A 96 -7.56 -9.14 6.51
C LYS A 96 -7.42 -8.54 5.10
N LEU A 97 -6.27 -8.72 4.46
CA LEU A 97 -6.04 -8.22 3.10
C LEU A 97 -6.87 -8.99 2.07
N LEU A 98 -6.90 -10.32 2.16
CA LEU A 98 -7.64 -11.17 1.23
C LEU A 98 -9.16 -11.08 1.41
N ASP A 99 -9.65 -10.87 2.63
CA ASP A 99 -11.07 -10.63 2.89
C ASP A 99 -11.54 -9.33 2.24
N PHE A 100 -10.65 -8.35 2.13
CA PHE A 100 -10.95 -7.11 1.44
C PHE A 100 -10.94 -7.29 -0.08
N ALA A 101 -9.84 -7.79 -0.65
CA ALA A 101 -9.67 -8.05 -2.09
C ALA A 101 -8.36 -8.80 -2.39
N GLY A 102 -8.18 -9.15 -3.67
CA GLY A 102 -6.96 -9.77 -4.16
C GLY A 102 -6.98 -11.29 -4.10
N GLU A 103 -5.93 -11.91 -4.63
CA GLU A 103 -5.83 -13.37 -4.76
C GLU A 103 -4.70 -13.94 -3.87
N ALA A 104 -3.67 -13.13 -3.61
CA ALA A 104 -2.51 -13.56 -2.83
C ALA A 104 -1.83 -12.39 -2.10
N VAL A 105 -1.05 -12.71 -1.07
CA VAL A 105 -0.25 -11.76 -0.31
C VAL A 105 1.20 -12.24 -0.28
N CYS A 106 2.12 -11.42 -0.75
CA CYS A 106 3.56 -11.64 -0.57
C CYS A 106 3.96 -11.16 0.83
N LEU A 107 3.98 -12.07 1.79
CA LEU A 107 4.45 -11.77 3.15
C LEU A 107 5.97 -11.90 3.23
N PRO A 108 6.66 -10.97 3.91
CA PRO A 108 8.03 -11.17 4.34
C PRO A 108 8.07 -12.15 5.52
N ALA A 109 9.22 -12.72 5.78
CA ALA A 109 9.43 -13.55 6.98
C ALA A 109 9.35 -12.72 8.28
N TYR A 110 9.65 -11.45 8.18
CA TYR A 110 9.59 -10.47 9.27
C TYR A 110 9.01 -9.15 8.73
N GLU A 111 8.04 -8.60 9.44
CA GLU A 111 7.43 -7.28 9.14
C GLU A 111 7.72 -6.35 10.31
N GLU A 112 8.59 -5.38 10.10
CA GLU A 112 9.05 -4.46 11.14
C GLU A 112 7.91 -3.63 11.73
N ASP A 113 6.98 -3.20 10.88
CA ASP A 113 5.85 -2.35 11.26
C ASP A 113 4.56 -3.12 11.56
N LEU A 114 4.62 -4.44 11.78
CA LEU A 114 3.43 -5.29 11.93
C LEU A 114 2.46 -4.78 12.98
N ASP A 115 2.96 -4.36 14.15
CA ASP A 115 2.14 -3.83 15.24
C ASP A 115 1.36 -2.59 14.81
N ASN A 116 2.03 -1.66 14.13
CA ASN A 116 1.43 -0.44 13.63
C ASN A 116 0.44 -0.71 12.51
N ILE A 117 0.79 -1.61 11.58
CA ILE A 117 -0.08 -2.00 10.45
C ILE A 117 -1.37 -2.65 10.96
N LEU A 118 -1.29 -3.57 11.92
CA LEU A 118 -2.47 -4.23 12.48
C LEU A 118 -3.33 -3.29 13.31
N LYS A 119 -2.70 -2.42 14.11
CA LYS A 119 -3.39 -1.54 15.06
C LYS A 119 -3.98 -0.29 14.40
N TYR A 120 -3.25 0.32 13.47
CA TYR A 120 -3.58 1.62 12.89
C TYR A 120 -3.86 1.56 11.38
N GLY A 121 -3.67 0.40 10.76
CA GLY A 121 -3.83 0.23 9.34
C GLY A 121 -5.24 0.57 8.85
N GLN A 122 -5.29 1.28 7.74
CA GLN A 122 -6.51 1.68 7.06
C GLN A 122 -6.36 1.46 5.55
N PHE A 123 -7.49 1.38 4.86
CA PHE A 123 -7.50 1.23 3.41
C PHE A 123 -7.57 2.59 2.70
N TRP A 124 -6.86 2.71 1.60
CA TRP A 124 -6.98 3.82 0.65
C TRP A 124 -7.18 3.27 -0.75
N ILE A 125 -8.06 3.90 -1.51
CA ILE A 125 -8.34 3.50 -2.89
C ILE A 125 -7.43 4.26 -3.85
N GLY A 126 -6.85 3.55 -4.82
CA GLY A 126 -5.91 4.08 -5.80
C GLY A 126 -6.52 4.94 -6.92
N ASN A 127 -7.75 5.44 -6.77
CA ASN A 127 -8.42 6.19 -7.83
C ASN A 127 -7.98 7.67 -7.95
N ASN A 128 -7.28 8.20 -6.97
CA ASN A 128 -6.76 9.57 -6.97
C ASN A 128 -5.28 9.61 -6.60
N VAL A 129 -4.48 8.86 -7.33
CA VAL A 129 -3.03 8.78 -7.14
C VAL A 129 -2.34 9.82 -8.02
N LYS A 130 -1.39 10.55 -7.45
CA LYS A 130 -0.40 11.32 -8.20
C LYS A 130 0.80 10.42 -8.43
N PHE A 131 1.12 10.13 -9.67
CA PHE A 131 2.31 9.37 -10.01
C PHE A 131 3.53 10.30 -10.14
N MET A 132 4.60 9.99 -9.40
CA MET A 132 5.90 10.66 -9.47
C MET A 132 6.96 9.57 -9.63
N LYS A 133 7.42 9.36 -10.87
CA LYS A 133 8.33 8.27 -11.22
C LYS A 133 9.60 8.31 -10.37
N GLY A 134 9.82 7.25 -9.60
CA GLY A 134 11.05 6.93 -8.90
C GLY A 134 11.75 5.72 -9.54
N GLU A 135 12.70 5.16 -8.83
CA GLU A 135 13.40 3.96 -9.24
C GLU A 135 12.51 2.71 -9.06
N PRO A 136 12.50 1.77 -10.02
CA PRO A 136 11.75 0.53 -9.89
C PRO A 136 12.21 -0.29 -8.68
N CYS A 137 11.28 -0.97 -8.01
CA CYS A 137 11.53 -1.87 -6.87
C CYS A 137 12.20 -1.20 -5.64
N ARG A 138 12.20 0.15 -5.58
CA ARG A 138 12.79 0.91 -4.48
C ARG A 138 11.77 1.82 -3.79
N CYS A 139 10.57 1.30 -3.51
CA CYS A 139 9.48 2.10 -2.97
C CYS A 139 9.83 2.79 -1.64
N HIS A 140 10.56 2.13 -0.75
CA HIS A 140 10.99 2.72 0.53
C HIS A 140 11.96 3.89 0.32
N ALA A 141 13.02 3.69 -0.45
CA ALA A 141 13.99 4.74 -0.75
C ALA A 141 13.35 5.91 -1.53
N ASN A 142 12.49 5.61 -2.51
CA ASN A 142 11.77 6.63 -3.26
C ASN A 142 10.86 7.47 -2.36
N ALA A 143 10.13 6.81 -1.44
CA ALA A 143 9.26 7.49 -0.49
C ALA A 143 10.07 8.36 0.47
N SER A 144 11.21 7.85 0.97
CA SER A 144 12.13 8.58 1.85
C SER A 144 12.69 9.83 1.17
N ASN A 145 13.24 9.69 -0.03
CA ASN A 145 13.81 10.79 -0.82
C ASN A 145 12.76 11.89 -1.11
N LEU A 146 11.55 11.47 -1.49
CA LEU A 146 10.50 12.43 -1.82
C LEU A 146 9.94 13.12 -0.57
N TRP A 147 9.86 12.40 0.56
CA TRP A 147 9.48 12.97 1.84
C TRP A 147 10.53 13.99 2.32
N GLU A 148 11.82 13.68 2.25
CA GLU A 148 12.90 14.62 2.62
C GLU A 148 12.76 15.98 1.92
N GLN A 149 12.37 15.97 0.65
CA GLN A 149 12.17 17.17 -0.15
C GLN A 149 10.87 17.91 0.19
N ASN A 150 9.92 17.29 0.90
CA ASN A 150 8.56 17.79 1.10
C ASN A 150 8.02 17.52 2.53
N LYS A 151 8.86 17.56 3.56
CA LYS A 151 8.54 17.17 4.95
C LYS A 151 7.27 17.81 5.51
N ASP A 152 7.09 19.10 5.26
CA ASP A 152 5.95 19.85 5.82
C ASP A 152 4.61 19.52 5.15
N LYS A 153 4.65 18.92 3.96
CA LYS A 153 3.48 18.69 3.11
C LYS A 153 3.13 17.23 2.93
N THR A 154 3.99 16.33 3.36
CA THR A 154 3.82 14.90 3.12
C THR A 154 3.93 14.08 4.41
N ALA A 155 3.40 12.87 4.36
CA ALA A 155 3.67 11.82 5.35
C ALA A 155 4.03 10.55 4.60
N ILE A 156 4.99 9.78 5.08
CA ILE A 156 5.28 8.45 4.58
C ILE A 156 4.19 7.50 5.09
N CYS A 157 3.74 6.61 4.22
CA CYS A 157 2.91 5.48 4.59
C CYS A 157 3.63 4.19 4.25
N THR A 158 3.46 3.18 5.08
CA THR A 158 3.97 1.83 4.85
C THR A 158 2.90 0.79 5.13
N GLY A 159 3.02 -0.36 4.49
CA GLY A 159 2.09 -1.47 4.58
C GLY A 159 2.08 -2.30 3.30
N TYR A 160 0.90 -2.51 2.74
CA TYR A 160 0.71 -3.37 1.57
C TYR A 160 -0.09 -2.66 0.49
N ALA A 161 0.23 -2.94 -0.76
CA ALA A 161 -0.49 -2.40 -1.90
C ALA A 161 -0.91 -3.51 -2.86
N LEU A 162 -2.18 -3.46 -3.30
CA LEU A 162 -2.76 -4.40 -4.25
C LEU A 162 -2.44 -3.96 -5.66
N SER A 163 -1.73 -4.81 -6.38
CA SER A 163 -1.40 -4.62 -7.79
C SER A 163 -2.51 -5.15 -8.71
N SER A 164 -2.49 -4.74 -9.97
CA SER A 164 -3.47 -5.16 -10.98
C SER A 164 -3.45 -6.67 -11.30
N ASP A 165 -2.42 -7.37 -10.86
CA ASP A 165 -2.31 -8.83 -10.97
C ASP A 165 -2.98 -9.60 -9.82
N GLY A 166 -3.66 -8.91 -8.90
CA GLY A 166 -4.34 -9.51 -7.77
C GLY A 166 -3.45 -9.79 -6.56
N MET A 167 -2.21 -9.32 -6.57
CA MET A 167 -1.28 -9.58 -5.48
C MET A 167 -1.06 -8.37 -4.57
N TRP A 168 -1.14 -8.61 -3.28
CA TRP A 168 -0.67 -7.68 -2.26
C TRP A 168 0.83 -7.82 -2.07
N ARG A 169 1.53 -6.69 -2.10
CA ARG A 169 2.97 -6.60 -1.87
C ARG A 169 3.27 -5.56 -0.81
N GLN A 170 4.27 -5.83 0.01
CA GLN A 170 4.81 -4.80 0.92
C GLN A 170 5.19 -3.56 0.10
N HIS A 171 4.82 -2.39 0.60
CA HIS A 171 4.94 -1.16 -0.17
C HIS A 171 4.97 0.07 0.70
N SER A 172 5.67 1.11 0.23
CA SER A 172 5.63 2.44 0.82
C SER A 172 5.27 3.49 -0.21
N TRP A 173 4.49 4.46 0.22
CA TRP A 173 4.00 5.57 -0.58
C TRP A 173 3.93 6.83 0.27
N LEU A 174 3.54 7.97 -0.33
CA LEU A 174 3.31 9.19 0.44
C LEU A 174 1.85 9.62 0.39
N LEU A 175 1.44 10.32 1.44
CA LEU A 175 0.26 11.15 1.44
C LEU A 175 0.68 12.61 1.33
N TRP A 176 0.29 13.26 0.24
CA TRP A 176 0.42 14.70 0.09
C TRP A 176 -0.74 15.38 0.82
N ARG A 177 -0.42 16.16 1.83
CA ARG A 177 -1.41 16.87 2.62
C ARG A 177 -1.90 18.08 1.86
N LYS A 178 -3.20 18.19 1.67
CA LYS A 178 -3.89 19.30 1.00
C LYS A 178 -5.01 19.83 1.88
N PRO A 179 -5.38 21.13 1.78
CA PRO A 179 -6.39 21.73 2.67
C PRO A 179 -7.74 21.02 2.68
N ARG A 180 -8.13 20.38 1.58
CA ARG A 180 -9.45 19.73 1.44
C ARG A 180 -9.41 18.21 1.50
N SER A 181 -8.31 17.60 1.17
CA SER A 181 -8.10 16.14 1.29
C SER A 181 -6.67 15.79 0.95
N ASN A 182 -6.17 14.70 1.54
CA ASN A 182 -4.88 14.16 1.17
C ASN A 182 -4.93 13.50 -0.22
N GLN A 183 -3.77 13.35 -0.84
CA GLN A 183 -3.61 12.66 -2.11
C GLN A 183 -2.47 11.66 -1.99
N ILE A 184 -2.72 10.42 -2.42
CA ILE A 184 -1.67 9.40 -2.54
C ILE A 184 -0.67 9.86 -3.60
N VAL A 185 0.62 9.72 -3.27
CA VAL A 185 1.72 9.87 -4.22
C VAL A 185 2.42 8.54 -4.36
N GLU A 186 2.41 8.01 -5.56
CA GLU A 186 3.00 6.72 -5.93
C GLU A 186 4.29 6.95 -6.74
N THR A 187 5.31 6.15 -6.47
CA THR A 187 6.64 6.35 -7.06
C THR A 187 7.12 5.19 -7.94
N THR A 188 6.51 4.02 -7.84
CA THR A 188 6.95 2.82 -8.57
C THR A 188 5.98 2.41 -9.66
N GLU A 189 4.81 1.93 -9.29
CA GLU A 189 3.76 1.55 -10.23
C GLU A 189 2.36 1.83 -9.64
N PRO A 190 1.35 2.07 -10.49
CA PRO A 190 -0.02 2.27 -10.03
C PRO A 190 -0.55 1.07 -9.26
N ARG A 191 -1.22 1.34 -8.14
CA ARG A 191 -1.86 0.32 -7.31
C ARG A 191 -3.36 0.55 -7.25
N ILE A 192 -4.11 -0.53 -7.05
CA ILE A 192 -5.58 -0.48 -6.97
C ILE A 192 -6.00 -0.01 -5.58
N VAL A 193 -5.42 -0.61 -4.55
CA VAL A 193 -5.70 -0.34 -3.14
C VAL A 193 -4.41 -0.35 -2.35
N TYR A 194 -4.38 0.44 -1.31
CA TYR A 194 -3.31 0.48 -0.31
C TYR A 194 -3.91 0.13 1.05
N PHE A 195 -3.20 -0.65 1.84
CA PHE A 195 -3.51 -0.92 3.24
C PHE A 195 -2.27 -0.73 4.09
N GLY A 196 -2.34 0.09 5.10
CA GLY A 196 -1.21 0.39 5.98
C GLY A 196 -1.51 1.56 6.90
N PHE A 197 -0.50 2.19 7.42
CA PHE A 197 -0.65 3.36 8.27
C PHE A 197 0.23 4.52 7.79
N ALA A 198 -0.18 5.74 8.13
CA ALA A 198 0.62 6.93 7.88
C ALA A 198 1.55 7.17 9.07
N MET A 199 2.81 7.42 8.80
CA MET A 199 3.81 7.70 9.82
C MET A 199 3.72 9.16 10.28
N PRO A 200 3.72 9.44 11.60
CA PRO A 200 3.94 10.78 12.11
C PRO A 200 5.37 11.26 11.81
N PRO A 201 5.64 12.57 11.90
CA PRO A 201 6.89 13.16 11.42
C PRO A 201 8.18 12.55 12.00
N ASP A 202 8.17 12.18 13.28
CA ASP A 202 9.28 11.51 13.96
C ASP A 202 9.55 10.11 13.40
N MET A 203 8.50 9.34 13.12
CA MET A 203 8.61 8.04 12.46
C MET A 203 9.03 8.18 11.00
N CYS A 204 8.49 9.17 10.26
CA CYS A 204 8.92 9.45 8.91
C CYS A 204 10.42 9.73 8.85
N LYS A 205 10.94 10.51 9.81
CA LYS A 205 12.37 10.79 9.89
C LYS A 205 13.18 9.53 10.10
N LYS A 206 12.81 8.70 11.08
CA LYS A 206 13.49 7.43 11.34
C LYS A 206 13.47 6.53 10.10
N PHE A 207 12.30 6.35 9.49
CA PHE A 207 12.14 5.55 8.28
C PHE A 207 13.02 6.07 7.12
N ALA A 208 13.08 7.39 6.94
CA ALA A 208 13.92 7.98 5.91
C ALA A 208 15.40 7.74 6.18
N ASP A 209 15.87 7.93 7.41
CA ASP A 209 17.27 7.70 7.81
C ASP A 209 17.71 6.23 7.57
N GLU A 210 16.81 5.26 7.66
CA GLU A 210 17.04 3.83 7.48
C GLU A 210 16.96 3.35 6.01
N ASN A 211 16.34 4.13 5.12
CA ASN A 211 16.04 3.74 3.73
C ASN A 211 16.70 4.65 2.66
N PHE A 212 17.67 5.42 3.04
CA PHE A 212 18.50 6.20 2.12
C PHE A 212 19.49 5.35 1.35
#